data_9f69249ce3ab91395dc42c9f2cbd4452
#
_entry.id   9f69249ce3ab91395dc42c9f2cbd4452
#
_cell.length_a   1.000
_cell.length_b   1.000
_cell.length_c   1.000
_cell.angle_alpha   90.00
_cell.angle_beta   90.00
_cell.angle_gamma   90.00
#
_symmetry.space_group_name_H-M   'P 1'
#
loop_
_entity.id
_entity.type
_entity.pdbx_description
1 polymer ?
#
loop_
_entity_poly.entity_id
_entity_poly.type
_entity_poly.pdbx_seq_one_letter_code
_entity_poly.pdbx_strand_id
1 'polypeptide(L)'
;MIAQISEFRMPRYREIPDVGLYLDQTVKYMNRYLAPLGCMEITTSMVSNYVKKGVISHPVKKKYSREQLASLIYIVLSKNVLSLENIDALFQMQRAHCTAAEAYDYFCDEVENCLPYIFGASPVSYTHLRAHE
;
A
#
# COMPACT_ATOMS: atom_id res chain seq x y z
N MET A 1 -16.31 14.28 -2.19
CA MET A 1 -15.49 13.12 -2.61
C MET A 1 -14.07 13.53 -2.99
N ILE A 2 -13.91 14.47 -3.93
CA ILE A 2 -12.56 14.91 -4.34
C ILE A 2 -11.76 15.47 -3.16
N ALA A 3 -12.43 16.27 -2.30
CA ALA A 3 -11.78 16.83 -1.12
C ALA A 3 -11.31 15.73 -0.16
N GLN A 4 -12.10 14.68 0.01
CA GLN A 4 -11.72 13.55 0.87
C GLN A 4 -10.50 12.82 0.32
N ILE A 5 -10.44 12.67 -1.00
CA ILE A 5 -9.31 11.99 -1.66
C ILE A 5 -8.06 12.83 -1.56
N SER A 6 -8.16 14.14 -1.78
CA SER A 6 -6.99 15.02 -1.71
C SER A 6 -6.45 15.16 -0.29
N GLU A 7 -7.27 14.91 0.72
CA GLU A 7 -6.85 14.94 2.12
C GLU A 7 -6.42 13.56 2.62
N PHE A 8 -6.55 12.54 1.79
CA PHE A 8 -6.17 11.19 2.15
C PHE A 8 -4.70 11.12 2.52
N ARG A 9 -4.43 10.46 3.64
CA ARG A 9 -3.06 10.20 4.10
C ARG A 9 -2.91 8.72 4.36
N MET A 10 -1.81 8.17 3.85
CA MET A 10 -1.49 6.77 4.10
C MET A 10 -0.83 6.63 5.47
N PRO A 11 -1.08 5.52 6.16
CA PRO A 11 -0.34 5.27 7.40
C PRO A 11 1.13 5.06 7.04
N ARG A 12 2.02 5.71 7.73
CA ARG A 12 3.45 5.47 7.57
C ARG A 12 3.81 4.15 8.23
N TYR A 13 4.96 3.60 7.87
CA TYR A 13 5.34 2.27 8.35
C TYR A 13 5.25 2.15 9.87
N ARG A 14 5.78 3.15 10.60
CA ARG A 14 5.76 3.13 12.07
C ARG A 14 4.35 3.25 12.66
N GLU A 15 3.38 3.71 11.87
CA GLU A 15 2.00 3.86 12.31
C GLU A 15 1.18 2.59 12.09
N ILE A 16 1.69 1.66 11.29
CA ILE A 16 1.03 0.38 11.06
C ILE A 16 1.14 -0.46 12.33
N PRO A 17 0.05 -1.14 12.74
CA PRO A 17 0.09 -1.97 13.95
C PRO A 17 1.23 -2.99 13.91
N ASP A 18 1.95 -3.12 15.03
CA ASP A 18 3.08 -4.03 15.16
C ASP A 18 2.82 -5.15 16.18
N VAL A 19 1.56 -5.36 16.51
CA VAL A 19 1.16 -6.38 17.49
C VAL A 19 0.80 -7.72 16.84
N GLY A 20 0.74 -7.75 15.52
CA GLY A 20 0.27 -8.92 14.78
C GLY A 20 -1.24 -8.92 14.69
N LEU A 21 -1.78 -8.95 13.48
CA LEU A 21 -3.22 -8.97 13.25
C LEU A 21 -3.63 -10.30 12.62
N TYR A 22 -4.73 -10.86 13.07
CA TYR A 22 -5.33 -12.01 12.41
C TYR A 22 -5.92 -11.59 11.07
N LEU A 23 -6.24 -12.56 10.23
CA LEU A 23 -6.71 -12.30 8.87
C LEU A 23 -7.91 -11.37 8.82
N ASP A 24 -8.92 -11.62 9.63
CA ASP A 24 -10.12 -10.79 9.66
C ASP A 24 -9.82 -9.37 10.15
N GLN A 25 -8.92 -9.23 11.12
CA GLN A 25 -8.48 -7.94 11.62
C GLN A 25 -7.68 -7.19 10.55
N THR A 26 -6.84 -7.90 9.82
CA THR A 26 -6.05 -7.35 8.73
C THR A 26 -6.97 -6.76 7.66
N VAL A 27 -7.96 -7.51 7.24
CA VAL A 27 -8.91 -7.05 6.22
C VAL A 27 -9.68 -5.82 6.70
N LYS A 28 -10.14 -5.82 7.94
CA LYS A 28 -10.84 -4.65 8.51
C LYS A 28 -9.95 -3.42 8.55
N TYR A 29 -8.70 -3.60 8.98
CA TYR A 29 -7.73 -2.50 9.04
C TYR A 29 -7.51 -1.90 7.65
N MET A 30 -7.27 -2.76 6.67
CA MET A 30 -7.01 -2.32 5.30
C MET A 30 -8.19 -1.57 4.72
N ASN A 31 -9.39 -2.11 4.85
CA ASN A 31 -10.60 -1.49 4.29
C ASN A 31 -10.89 -0.16 4.96
N ARG A 32 -10.64 -0.06 6.25
CA ARG A 32 -10.83 1.19 6.99
C ARG A 32 -9.92 2.29 6.46
N TYR A 33 -8.64 1.97 6.25
CA TYR A 33 -7.69 2.96 5.76
C TYR A 33 -7.93 3.34 4.30
N LEU A 34 -8.36 2.38 3.48
CA LEU A 34 -8.53 2.60 2.05
C LEU A 34 -9.93 3.09 1.68
N ALA A 35 -10.84 3.16 2.65
CA ALA A 35 -12.22 3.60 2.40
C ALA A 35 -12.31 4.95 1.69
N PRO A 36 -11.50 5.98 2.03
CA PRO A 36 -11.60 7.26 1.34
C PRO A 36 -11.33 7.20 -0.17
N LEU A 37 -10.62 6.16 -0.64
CA LEU A 37 -10.36 5.98 -2.06
C LEU A 37 -11.55 5.38 -2.82
N GLY A 38 -12.53 4.83 -2.09
CA GLY A 38 -13.85 4.53 -2.62
C GLY A 38 -14.01 3.34 -3.53
N CYS A 39 -12.94 2.88 -4.14
CA CYS A 39 -13.00 1.84 -5.17
C CYS A 39 -12.19 0.59 -4.83
N MET A 40 -11.62 0.54 -3.65
CA MET A 40 -10.77 -0.56 -3.24
C MET A 40 -11.34 -1.27 -2.04
N GLU A 41 -11.62 -2.55 -2.22
CA GLU A 41 -12.06 -3.39 -1.13
C GLU A 41 -11.22 -4.63 -1.14
N ILE A 42 -10.67 -4.96 0.02
CA ILE A 42 -9.87 -6.18 0.17
C ILE A 42 -10.70 -7.23 0.89
N THR A 43 -10.55 -8.48 0.47
CA THR A 43 -11.24 -9.62 1.06
C THR A 43 -10.23 -10.60 1.65
N THR A 44 -10.72 -11.47 2.53
CA THR A 44 -9.88 -12.54 3.09
C THR A 44 -9.34 -13.45 2.00
N SER A 45 -10.15 -13.73 0.97
CA SER A 45 -9.71 -14.54 -0.15
C SER A 45 -8.56 -13.91 -0.92
N MET A 46 -8.60 -12.60 -1.10
CA MET A 46 -7.52 -11.87 -1.77
C MET A 46 -6.21 -12.02 -1.00
N VAL A 47 -6.24 -11.79 0.31
CA VAL A 47 -5.03 -11.92 1.14
C VAL A 47 -4.50 -13.34 1.08
N SER A 48 -5.37 -14.33 1.23
CA SER A 48 -4.97 -15.74 1.17
C SER A 48 -4.35 -16.08 -0.18
N ASN A 49 -4.86 -15.52 -1.26
CA ASN A 49 -4.32 -15.73 -2.59
C ASN A 49 -2.90 -15.16 -2.73
N TYR A 50 -2.65 -13.98 -2.17
CA TYR A 50 -1.32 -13.39 -2.22
C TYR A 50 -0.30 -14.21 -1.44
N VAL A 51 -0.72 -14.78 -0.31
CA VAL A 51 0.13 -15.69 0.46
C VAL A 51 0.38 -16.97 -0.33
N LYS A 52 -0.66 -17.54 -0.92
CA LYS A 52 -0.56 -18.76 -1.71
C LYS A 52 0.39 -18.59 -2.89
N LYS A 53 0.37 -17.44 -3.53
CA LYS A 53 1.26 -17.14 -4.67
C LYS A 53 2.68 -16.74 -4.25
N GLY A 54 2.94 -16.64 -2.96
CA GLY A 54 4.27 -16.31 -2.45
C GLY A 54 4.64 -14.85 -2.53
N VAL A 55 3.70 -13.96 -2.85
CA VAL A 55 3.97 -12.51 -2.88
C VAL A 55 4.07 -11.98 -1.46
N ILE A 56 3.25 -12.50 -0.57
CA ILE A 56 3.29 -12.22 0.87
C ILE A 56 3.73 -13.51 1.57
N SER A 57 4.64 -13.40 2.52
CA SER A 57 5.05 -14.55 3.32
C SER A 57 3.91 -15.03 4.21
N HIS A 58 3.99 -16.28 4.65
CA HIS A 58 2.97 -16.85 5.53
C HIS A 58 2.94 -16.11 6.87
N PRO A 59 1.75 -15.88 7.43
CA PRO A 59 1.66 -15.28 8.76
C PRO A 59 2.23 -16.22 9.81
N VAL A 60 2.90 -15.65 10.83
CA VAL A 60 3.44 -16.41 11.94
C VAL A 60 2.35 -16.57 13.00
N LYS A 61 2.03 -17.81 13.34
CA LYS A 61 0.94 -18.12 14.28
C LYS A 61 -0.37 -17.43 13.89
N LYS A 62 -0.64 -17.41 12.57
CA LYS A 62 -1.83 -16.81 11.96
C LYS A 62 -1.91 -15.30 12.07
N LYS A 63 -0.83 -14.63 12.50
CA LYS A 63 -0.79 -13.18 12.65
C LYS A 63 0.09 -12.55 11.58
N TYR A 64 -0.40 -11.47 11.00
CA TYR A 64 0.32 -10.68 10.00
C TYR A 64 1.10 -9.58 10.69
N SER A 65 2.38 -9.48 10.34
CA SER A 65 3.28 -8.48 10.90
C SER A 65 3.10 -7.12 10.22
N ARG A 66 3.72 -6.10 10.80
CA ARG A 66 3.74 -4.75 10.21
C ARG A 66 4.25 -4.79 8.78
N GLU A 67 5.33 -5.52 8.52
CA GLU A 67 5.90 -5.63 7.19
C GLU A 67 4.91 -6.27 6.21
N GLN A 68 4.22 -7.31 6.64
CA GLN A 68 3.21 -7.96 5.80
C GLN A 68 2.03 -7.02 5.52
N LEU A 69 1.61 -6.24 6.50
CA LEU A 69 0.55 -5.25 6.31
C LEU A 69 0.97 -4.17 5.33
N ALA A 70 2.21 -3.67 5.44
CA ALA A 70 2.74 -2.69 4.50
C ALA A 70 2.75 -3.25 3.08
N SER A 71 3.19 -4.50 2.92
CA SER A 71 3.21 -5.16 1.61
C SER A 71 1.80 -5.31 1.04
N LEU A 72 0.81 -5.62 1.89
CA LEU A 72 -0.57 -5.72 1.44
C LEU A 72 -1.11 -4.39 0.95
N ILE A 73 -0.83 -3.30 1.65
CA ILE A 73 -1.23 -1.97 1.22
C ILE A 73 -0.63 -1.65 -0.15
N TYR A 74 0.65 -1.94 -0.32
CA TYR A 74 1.34 -1.73 -1.59
C TYR A 74 0.66 -2.51 -2.72
N ILE A 75 0.38 -3.80 -2.49
CA ILE A 75 -0.24 -4.66 -3.50
C ILE A 75 -1.62 -4.13 -3.89
N VAL A 76 -2.45 -3.80 -2.92
CA VAL A 76 -3.83 -3.36 -3.19
C VAL A 76 -3.84 -2.08 -4.03
N LEU A 77 -2.93 -1.16 -3.76
CA LEU A 77 -2.86 0.10 -4.51
C LEU A 77 -2.21 -0.07 -5.88
N SER A 78 -1.40 -1.10 -6.07
CA SER A 78 -0.63 -1.29 -7.31
C SER A 78 -1.21 -2.34 -8.26
N LYS A 79 -2.06 -3.22 -7.78
CA LYS A 79 -2.49 -4.41 -8.55
C LYS A 79 -3.24 -4.09 -9.84
N ASN A 80 -3.85 -2.92 -9.93
CA ASN A 80 -4.57 -2.53 -11.14
C ASN A 80 -3.63 -1.99 -12.23
N VAL A 81 -2.38 -1.73 -11.88
CA VAL A 81 -1.39 -1.19 -12.80
C VAL A 81 -0.29 -2.22 -13.09
N LEU A 82 0.05 -3.02 -12.09
CA LEU A 82 1.13 -4.00 -12.18
C LEU A 82 0.60 -5.40 -11.87
N SER A 83 1.15 -6.40 -12.58
CA SER A 83 0.85 -7.79 -12.26
C SER A 83 1.46 -8.18 -10.91
N LEU A 84 0.95 -9.25 -10.30
CA LEU A 84 1.51 -9.74 -9.04
C LEU A 84 2.96 -10.16 -9.19
N GLU A 85 3.33 -10.71 -10.36
CA GLU A 85 4.71 -11.09 -10.63
C GLU A 85 5.63 -9.88 -10.67
N ASN A 86 5.17 -8.78 -11.27
CA ASN A 86 5.94 -7.54 -11.31
C ASN A 86 6.06 -6.91 -9.94
N ILE A 87 4.99 -6.97 -9.14
CA ILE A 87 5.03 -6.46 -7.76
C ILE A 87 6.02 -7.27 -6.93
N ASP A 88 6.00 -8.59 -7.06
CA ASP A 88 6.94 -9.46 -6.35
C ASP A 88 8.38 -9.15 -6.75
N ALA A 89 8.64 -8.94 -8.03
CA ALA A 89 9.96 -8.57 -8.53
C ALA A 89 10.42 -7.24 -7.93
N LEU A 90 9.51 -6.27 -7.81
CA LEU A 90 9.81 -4.98 -7.18
C LEU A 90 10.16 -5.15 -5.70
N PHE A 91 9.42 -5.99 -4.99
CA PHE A 91 9.72 -6.27 -3.59
C PHE A 91 11.12 -6.83 -3.42
N GLN A 92 11.50 -7.78 -4.27
CA GLN A 92 12.83 -8.39 -4.22
C GLN A 92 13.92 -7.36 -4.51
N MET A 93 13.69 -6.51 -5.50
CA MET A 93 14.62 -5.44 -5.84
C MET A 93 14.79 -4.45 -4.68
N GLN A 94 13.68 -4.05 -4.07
CA GLN A 94 13.71 -3.11 -2.94
C GLN A 94 14.46 -3.69 -1.75
N ARG A 95 14.26 -4.97 -1.44
CA ARG A 95 14.96 -5.63 -0.34
C ARG A 95 16.47 -5.62 -0.50
N ALA A 96 16.95 -5.58 -1.73
CA ALA A 96 18.38 -5.54 -2.00
C ALA A 96 18.99 -4.16 -1.75
N HIS A 97 18.17 -3.10 -1.70
CA HIS A 97 18.67 -1.72 -1.67
C HIS A 97 18.22 -0.91 -0.48
N CYS A 98 17.13 -1.28 0.18
CA CYS A 98 16.60 -0.52 1.30
C CYS A 98 15.80 -1.40 2.25
N THR A 99 15.49 -0.87 3.43
CA THR A 99 14.64 -1.58 4.39
C THR A 99 13.18 -1.53 3.94
N ALA A 100 12.38 -2.43 4.50
CA ALA A 100 10.94 -2.44 4.23
C ALA A 100 10.29 -1.10 4.63
N ALA A 101 10.73 -0.53 5.75
CA ALA A 101 10.21 0.75 6.23
C ALA A 101 10.50 1.87 5.23
N GLU A 102 11.73 1.94 4.75
CA GLU A 102 12.14 2.98 3.79
C GLU A 102 11.37 2.86 2.47
N ALA A 103 11.26 1.64 1.96
CA ALA A 103 10.56 1.39 0.70
C ALA A 103 9.07 1.75 0.82
N TYR A 104 8.46 1.35 1.92
CA TYR A 104 7.04 1.62 2.13
C TYR A 104 6.76 3.11 2.32
N ASP A 105 7.57 3.81 3.12
CA ASP A 105 7.36 5.24 3.36
C ASP A 105 7.58 6.06 2.08
N TYR A 106 8.56 5.67 1.27
CA TYR A 106 8.75 6.29 -0.04
C TYR A 106 7.51 6.10 -0.91
N PHE A 107 6.96 4.89 -0.92
CA PHE A 107 5.74 4.59 -1.65
C PHE A 107 4.57 5.46 -1.18
N CYS A 108 4.43 5.64 0.13
CA CYS A 108 3.39 6.50 0.69
C CYS A 108 3.51 7.94 0.19
N ASP A 109 4.72 8.48 0.18
CA ASP A 109 4.98 9.83 -0.30
C ASP A 109 4.58 9.97 -1.77
N GLU A 110 4.95 8.99 -2.59
CA GLU A 110 4.64 9.01 -4.02
C GLU A 110 3.14 8.92 -4.27
N VAL A 111 2.44 8.07 -3.54
CA VAL A 111 0.99 7.93 -3.69
C VAL A 111 0.30 9.26 -3.33
N GLU A 112 0.68 9.86 -2.21
CA GLU A 112 0.07 11.12 -1.78
C GLU A 112 0.37 12.24 -2.75
N ASN A 113 1.56 12.26 -3.36
CA ASN A 113 1.91 13.26 -4.35
C ASN A 113 1.14 13.08 -5.66
N CYS A 114 0.79 11.85 -6.01
CA CYS A 114 0.08 11.56 -7.26
C CYS A 114 -1.43 11.76 -7.17
N LEU A 115 -2.03 11.59 -5.99
CA LEU A 115 -3.48 11.66 -5.85
C LEU A 115 -4.11 12.95 -6.39
N PRO A 116 -3.55 14.14 -6.11
CA PRO A 116 -4.12 15.36 -6.64
C PRO A 116 -4.19 15.41 -8.16
N TYR A 117 -3.22 14.82 -8.85
CA TYR A 117 -3.23 14.79 -10.32
C TYR A 117 -4.32 13.88 -10.86
N ILE A 118 -4.48 12.72 -10.23
CA ILE A 118 -5.47 11.74 -10.65
C ILE A 118 -6.87 12.31 -10.55
N PHE A 119 -7.12 13.14 -9.53
CA PHE A 119 -8.45 13.69 -9.26
C PHE A 119 -8.57 15.18 -9.56
N GLY A 120 -7.79 15.66 -10.51
CA GLY A 120 -7.98 16.99 -11.07
C GLY A 120 -7.27 18.12 -10.35
N ALA A 121 -6.09 17.86 -9.79
CA ALA A 121 -5.29 18.90 -9.15
C ALA A 121 -4.74 19.91 -10.20
N SER A 122 -4.24 21.01 -9.68
CA SER A 122 -3.73 22.08 -10.52
C SER A 122 -2.41 21.68 -11.22
N PRO A 123 -2.12 22.29 -12.39
CA PRO A 123 -0.85 22.09 -13.08
C PRO A 123 0.37 22.47 -12.25
N VAL A 124 0.20 23.34 -11.26
CA VAL A 124 1.30 23.74 -10.37
C VAL A 124 1.80 22.54 -9.60
N SER A 125 0.90 21.70 -9.09
CA SER A 125 1.30 20.48 -8.38
C SER A 125 2.08 19.55 -9.30
N TYR A 126 1.67 19.43 -10.56
CA TYR A 126 2.38 18.60 -11.54
C TYR A 126 3.79 19.11 -11.77
N THR A 127 3.97 20.41 -11.92
CA THR A 127 5.28 21.03 -12.09
C THR A 127 6.17 20.74 -10.89
N HIS A 128 5.63 20.84 -9.70
CA HIS A 128 6.37 20.57 -8.47
C HIS A 128 6.83 19.12 -8.42
N LEU A 129 5.96 18.19 -8.79
CA LEU A 129 6.31 16.77 -8.79
C LEU A 129 7.46 16.50 -9.76
N ARG A 130 7.43 17.09 -10.94
CA ARG A 130 8.49 16.92 -11.92
C ARG A 130 9.82 17.48 -11.45
N ALA A 131 9.78 18.52 -10.67
CA ALA A 131 10.99 19.14 -10.16
C ALA A 131 11.75 18.22 -9.21
N HIS A 132 11.10 17.20 -8.66
CA HIS A 132 11.73 16.22 -7.77
C HIS A 132 12.37 15.05 -8.53
N GLU A 133 12.12 14.96 -9.80
CA GLU A 133 12.71 13.93 -10.64
C GLU A 133 14.14 14.30 -11.02
#